data_3302f6b9783ccb987a0cd3ae139c05ec
#
_entry.id   3302f6b9783ccb987a0cd3ae139c05ec
#
_cell.length_a   1.000
_cell.length_b   1.000
_cell.length_c   1.000
_cell.angle_alpha   90.00
_cell.angle_beta   90.00
_cell.angle_gamma   90.00
#
_symmetry.space_group_name_H-M   'P 1'
#
loop_
_entity.id
_entity.type
_entity.pdbx_description
1 polymer ?
#
loop_
_entity_poly.entity_id
_entity_poly.type
_entity_poly.pdbx_seq_one_letter_code
_entity_poly.pdbx_strand_id
1 'polypeptide(L)'
;MVGITLVYVIATIAIWFANHKSARATEKQLIESKRQFDETKRLEHMPYMQVSFGKWKTSDERGSYLPNMMLDINRSDDNRFASAGMSIDVTNIGLGLAVNIKCKWISAGIEQEQHLSASLLKRGECCNSTFIISAAIPEKEPQYADTSLIICFDDFLGNHYEQTVDISFQIHPHHISLVQYSTKPPKFIEG
;
A
#
# COMPACT_ATOMS: atom_id res chain seq x y z
N MET A 1 -63.11 15.14 -37.22
CA MET A 1 -61.76 15.78 -37.07
C MET A 1 -61.22 15.76 -35.65
N VAL A 2 -61.99 16.00 -34.59
CA VAL A 2 -61.54 16.07 -33.19
C VAL A 2 -60.78 14.79 -32.69
N GLY A 3 -61.21 13.57 -33.10
CA GLY A 3 -60.60 12.33 -32.64
C GLY A 3 -59.17 12.13 -33.11
N ILE A 4 -58.83 12.57 -34.32
CA ILE A 4 -57.47 12.42 -34.88
C ILE A 4 -56.48 13.35 -34.16
N THR A 5 -56.92 14.55 -33.83
CA THR A 5 -56.09 15.54 -33.09
C THR A 5 -55.79 15.03 -31.69
N LEU A 6 -56.74 14.40 -31.01
CA LEU A 6 -56.53 13.84 -29.66
C LEU A 6 -55.50 12.73 -29.64
N VAL A 7 -55.59 11.81 -30.61
CA VAL A 7 -54.60 10.70 -30.74
C VAL A 7 -53.20 11.24 -31.02
N TYR A 8 -53.07 12.26 -31.84
CA TYR A 8 -51.78 12.87 -32.14
C TYR A 8 -51.16 13.52 -30.91
N VAL A 9 -51.94 14.24 -30.10
CA VAL A 9 -51.47 14.85 -28.86
C VAL A 9 -50.99 13.81 -27.86
N ILE A 10 -51.76 12.72 -27.67
CA ILE A 10 -51.37 11.63 -26.76
C ILE A 10 -50.05 10.97 -27.22
N ALA A 11 -49.94 10.67 -28.54
CA ALA A 11 -48.73 10.13 -29.09
C ALA A 11 -47.51 11.05 -28.90
N THR A 12 -47.66 12.35 -29.11
CA THR A 12 -46.60 13.32 -28.91
C THR A 12 -46.14 13.39 -27.45
N ILE A 13 -47.07 13.37 -26.49
CA ILE A 13 -46.76 13.33 -25.07
C ILE A 13 -46.02 12.04 -24.71
N ALA A 14 -46.48 10.88 -25.22
CA ALA A 14 -45.80 9.60 -24.97
C ALA A 14 -44.36 9.56 -25.52
N ILE A 15 -44.15 10.10 -26.73
CA ILE A 15 -42.81 10.24 -27.32
C ILE A 15 -41.95 11.19 -26.47
N TRP A 16 -42.48 12.29 -26.00
CA TRP A 16 -41.75 13.23 -25.13
C TRP A 16 -41.30 12.54 -23.85
N PHE A 17 -42.20 11.80 -23.16
CA PHE A 17 -41.83 11.04 -21.96
C PHE A 17 -40.78 9.97 -22.24
N ALA A 18 -40.91 9.23 -23.34
CA ALA A 18 -39.93 8.20 -23.73
C ALA A 18 -38.54 8.81 -24.00
N ASN A 19 -38.50 9.94 -24.72
CA ASN A 19 -37.26 10.65 -25.00
C ASN A 19 -36.62 11.21 -23.73
N HIS A 20 -37.40 11.76 -22.82
CA HIS A 20 -36.90 12.28 -21.54
C HIS A 20 -36.33 11.15 -20.65
N LYS A 21 -37.01 10.00 -20.59
CA LYS A 21 -36.50 8.83 -19.87
C LYS A 21 -35.22 8.28 -20.51
N SER A 22 -35.16 8.22 -21.84
CA SER A 22 -33.98 7.78 -22.59
C SER A 22 -32.80 8.72 -22.37
N ALA A 23 -33.00 10.05 -22.42
CA ALA A 23 -31.97 11.04 -22.16
C ALA A 23 -31.35 10.88 -20.75
N ARG A 24 -32.18 10.70 -19.72
CA ARG A 24 -31.70 10.44 -18.35
C ARG A 24 -30.93 9.10 -18.23
N ALA A 25 -31.35 8.06 -18.95
CA ALA A 25 -30.65 6.79 -18.98
C ALA A 25 -29.26 6.94 -19.64
N THR A 26 -29.19 7.66 -20.75
CA THR A 26 -27.94 7.95 -21.48
C THR A 26 -26.99 8.78 -20.61
N GLU A 27 -27.48 9.77 -19.90
CA GLU A 27 -26.67 10.59 -18.96
C GLU A 27 -26.07 9.72 -17.86
N LYS A 28 -26.85 8.84 -17.24
CA LYS A 28 -26.33 7.89 -16.24
C LYS A 28 -25.28 6.93 -16.82
N GLN A 29 -25.50 6.44 -18.03
CA GLN A 29 -24.52 5.57 -18.71
C GLN A 29 -23.22 6.33 -19.01
N LEU A 30 -23.31 7.59 -19.41
CA LEU A 30 -22.12 8.43 -19.67
C LEU A 30 -21.31 8.64 -18.40
N ILE A 31 -21.98 8.96 -17.28
CA ILE A 31 -21.32 9.16 -15.97
C ILE A 31 -20.62 7.85 -15.55
N GLU A 32 -21.30 6.72 -15.66
CA GLU A 32 -20.72 5.42 -15.30
C GLU A 32 -19.56 5.04 -16.20
N SER A 33 -19.68 5.24 -17.52
CA SER A 33 -18.58 4.99 -18.47
C SER A 33 -17.37 5.87 -18.19
N LYS A 34 -17.58 7.15 -17.83
CA LYS A 34 -16.51 8.03 -17.45
C LYS A 34 -15.81 7.53 -16.17
N ARG A 35 -16.59 7.12 -15.15
CA ARG A 35 -16.03 6.57 -13.91
C ARG A 35 -15.18 5.31 -14.19
N GLN A 36 -15.69 4.38 -15.00
CA GLN A 36 -14.97 3.17 -15.37
C GLN A 36 -13.68 3.47 -16.13
N PHE A 37 -13.72 4.47 -17.03
CA PHE A 37 -12.54 4.91 -17.76
C PHE A 37 -11.48 5.51 -16.84
N ASP A 38 -11.88 6.36 -15.89
CA ASP A 38 -10.97 6.97 -14.92
C ASP A 38 -10.37 5.90 -13.98
N GLU A 39 -11.17 4.92 -13.54
CA GLU A 39 -10.68 3.76 -12.76
C GLU A 39 -9.69 2.89 -13.56
N THR A 40 -9.98 2.61 -14.83
CA THR A 40 -9.10 1.82 -15.70
C THR A 40 -7.76 2.54 -15.89
N LYS A 41 -7.80 3.84 -16.19
CA LYS A 41 -6.57 4.65 -16.31
C LYS A 41 -5.75 4.64 -15.04
N ARG A 42 -6.41 4.79 -13.87
CA ARG A 42 -5.74 4.73 -12.58
C ARG A 42 -5.03 3.41 -12.38
N LEU A 43 -5.69 2.28 -12.68
CA LEU A 43 -5.11 0.94 -12.54
C LEU A 43 -3.93 0.70 -13.50
N GLU A 44 -3.99 1.22 -14.72
CA GLU A 44 -2.89 1.14 -15.70
C GLU A 44 -1.62 1.88 -15.25
N HIS A 45 -1.77 2.90 -14.42
CA HIS A 45 -0.67 3.73 -13.95
C HIS A 45 -0.37 3.56 -12.46
N MET A 46 -1.00 2.60 -11.81
CA MET A 46 -0.84 2.38 -10.38
C MET A 46 0.54 1.76 -10.08
N PRO A 47 1.35 2.41 -9.23
CA PRO A 47 2.53 1.78 -8.66
C PRO A 47 2.13 0.64 -7.71
N TYR A 48 2.99 -0.35 -7.57
CA TYR A 48 2.83 -1.43 -6.60
C TYR A 48 4.19 -1.72 -5.96
N MET A 49 4.27 -1.63 -4.64
CA MET A 49 5.51 -1.82 -3.92
C MET A 49 5.64 -3.27 -3.46
N GLN A 50 6.68 -3.91 -3.92
CA GLN A 50 7.15 -5.18 -3.35
C GLN A 50 8.17 -4.87 -2.28
N VAL A 51 7.97 -5.43 -1.09
CA VAL A 51 8.88 -5.28 0.03
C VAL A 51 9.63 -6.58 0.26
N SER A 52 10.91 -6.49 0.44
CA SER A 52 11.76 -7.60 0.88
C SER A 52 12.65 -7.17 2.05
N PHE A 53 12.90 -8.12 2.93
CA PHE A 53 13.61 -7.87 4.18
C PHE A 53 14.94 -8.60 4.18
N GLY A 54 15.99 -7.92 4.67
CA GLY A 54 17.33 -8.47 4.77
C GLY A 54 17.99 -8.14 6.12
N LYS A 55 19.08 -8.83 6.42
CA LYS A 55 19.93 -8.44 7.55
C LYS A 55 20.62 -7.10 7.23
N TRP A 56 20.60 -6.20 8.18
CA TRP A 56 21.41 -5.00 8.08
C TRP A 56 22.90 -5.41 8.13
N LYS A 57 23.61 -5.13 7.07
CA LYS A 57 25.06 -5.30 7.00
C LYS A 57 25.73 -3.96 6.80
N THR A 58 26.74 -3.70 7.60
CA THR A 58 27.66 -2.59 7.36
C THR A 58 28.46 -2.88 6.10
N SER A 59 28.19 -2.10 5.10
CA SER A 59 28.95 -1.71 3.90
C SER A 59 29.31 -2.72 2.85
N ASP A 60 29.34 -3.96 2.71
CA ASP A 60 29.80 -4.58 1.45
C ASP A 60 29.18 -5.94 1.02
N GLU A 61 28.29 -6.51 1.78
CA GLU A 61 27.66 -7.76 1.38
C GLU A 61 26.14 -7.65 1.28
N ARG A 62 25.57 -7.80 0.09
CA ARG A 62 24.14 -7.97 -0.13
C ARG A 62 23.65 -9.19 0.63
N GLY A 63 22.84 -8.97 1.67
CA GLY A 63 22.28 -10.02 2.48
C GLY A 63 21.36 -10.94 1.69
N SER A 64 21.32 -12.20 2.05
CA SER A 64 20.35 -13.16 1.53
C SER A 64 18.98 -12.89 2.16
N TYR A 65 17.96 -12.68 1.32
CA TYR A 65 16.56 -12.51 1.74
C TYR A 65 15.95 -13.89 2.00
N LEU A 66 15.89 -14.30 3.25
CA LEU A 66 15.35 -15.61 3.63
C LEU A 66 14.16 -15.45 4.58
N PRO A 67 13.08 -16.20 4.40
CA PRO A 67 12.10 -16.41 5.45
C PRO A 67 12.78 -17.03 6.68
N ASN A 68 12.33 -16.69 7.87
CA ASN A 68 12.93 -17.04 9.16
C ASN A 68 14.33 -16.43 9.40
N MET A 69 14.51 -15.19 8.96
CA MET A 69 15.78 -14.49 9.17
C MET A 69 16.00 -14.18 10.64
N MET A 70 17.12 -14.67 11.18
CA MET A 70 17.58 -14.32 12.52
C MET A 70 18.34 -13.01 12.48
N LEU A 71 17.93 -12.07 13.31
CA LEU A 71 18.60 -10.77 13.51
C LEU A 71 19.45 -10.84 14.77
N ASP A 72 20.68 -10.38 14.66
CA ASP A 72 21.54 -10.22 15.82
C ASP A 72 21.06 -9.05 16.68
N ILE A 73 21.01 -9.22 17.98
CA ILE A 73 20.48 -8.23 18.91
C ILE A 73 21.60 -7.47 19.64
N ASN A 74 21.41 -6.18 19.77
CA ASN A 74 22.13 -5.35 20.71
C ASN A 74 21.28 -5.23 21.98
N ARG A 75 21.86 -5.55 23.14
CA ARG A 75 21.17 -5.46 24.42
C ARG A 75 21.41 -4.11 25.08
N SER A 76 20.38 -3.62 25.78
CA SER A 76 20.54 -2.50 26.71
C SER A 76 21.41 -2.89 27.90
N ASP A 77 22.01 -1.90 28.57
CA ASP A 77 22.89 -2.13 29.73
C ASP A 77 22.20 -2.89 30.88
N ASP A 78 20.89 -2.73 31.03
CA ASP A 78 20.06 -3.43 32.01
C ASP A 78 19.55 -4.80 31.54
N ASN A 79 19.91 -5.25 30.32
CA ASN A 79 19.48 -6.48 29.68
C ASN A 79 17.94 -6.65 29.53
N ARG A 80 17.15 -5.60 29.69
CA ARG A 80 15.69 -5.67 29.58
C ARG A 80 15.17 -5.50 28.17
N PHE A 81 15.92 -4.80 27.34
CA PHE A 81 15.54 -4.53 25.95
C PHE A 81 16.62 -5.03 24.99
N ALA A 82 16.17 -5.49 23.85
CA ALA A 82 17.00 -5.80 22.71
C ALA A 82 16.61 -4.93 21.52
N SER A 83 17.58 -4.52 20.75
CA SER A 83 17.38 -3.87 19.46
C SER A 83 18.07 -4.65 18.35
N ALA A 84 17.44 -4.72 17.19
CA ALA A 84 17.98 -5.37 16.00
C ALA A 84 17.82 -4.46 14.79
N GLY A 85 18.86 -4.37 13.98
CA GLY A 85 18.82 -3.66 12.70
C GLY A 85 18.31 -4.59 11.59
N MET A 86 17.38 -4.10 10.78
CA MET A 86 16.84 -4.78 9.63
C MET A 86 16.87 -3.86 8.41
N SER A 87 17.37 -4.35 7.28
CA SER A 87 17.25 -3.63 6.01
C SER A 87 15.96 -4.00 5.29
N ILE A 88 15.37 -3.01 4.65
CA ILE A 88 14.17 -3.17 3.83
C ILE A 88 14.48 -2.65 2.45
N ASP A 89 14.21 -3.48 1.44
CA ASP A 89 14.23 -3.10 0.04
C ASP A 89 12.78 -2.94 -0.45
N VAL A 90 12.48 -1.78 -1.00
CA VAL A 90 11.19 -1.45 -1.58
C VAL A 90 11.37 -1.31 -3.08
N THR A 91 10.76 -2.21 -3.84
CA THR A 91 10.83 -2.26 -5.31
C THR A 91 9.48 -1.93 -5.91
N ASN A 92 9.44 -0.99 -6.83
CA ASN A 92 8.21 -0.74 -7.59
C ASN A 92 8.04 -1.79 -8.69
N ILE A 93 7.13 -2.73 -8.51
CA ILE A 93 6.78 -3.76 -9.51
C ILE A 93 5.52 -3.40 -10.30
N GLY A 94 4.83 -2.30 -9.94
CA GLY A 94 3.66 -1.79 -10.65
C GLY A 94 4.01 -1.21 -12.01
N LEU A 95 2.97 -0.79 -12.74
CA LEU A 95 3.13 -0.22 -14.06
C LEU A 95 3.46 1.27 -14.03
N GLY A 96 3.02 1.97 -12.98
CA GLY A 96 3.19 3.41 -12.82
C GLY A 96 4.49 3.81 -12.12
N LEU A 97 4.82 5.08 -12.27
CA LEU A 97 5.86 5.75 -11.53
C LEU A 97 5.36 6.08 -10.13
N ALA A 98 6.13 5.74 -9.10
CA ALA A 98 5.87 6.17 -7.74
C ALA A 98 6.71 7.39 -7.38
N VAL A 99 6.09 8.40 -6.82
CA VAL A 99 6.74 9.63 -6.34
C VAL A 99 6.35 9.92 -4.89
N ASN A 100 7.06 10.81 -4.22
CA ASN A 100 6.79 11.21 -2.83
C ASN A 100 6.71 10.03 -1.84
N ILE A 101 7.56 9.04 -2.05
CA ILE A 101 7.50 7.78 -1.29
C ILE A 101 7.93 8.02 0.15
N LYS A 102 7.08 7.65 1.09
CA LYS A 102 7.32 7.71 2.53
C LYS A 102 7.01 6.37 3.17
N CYS A 103 7.78 6.00 4.16
CA CYS A 103 7.52 4.81 4.96
C CYS A 103 7.25 5.18 6.41
N LYS A 104 6.28 4.51 7.00
CA LYS A 104 5.95 4.62 8.41
C LYS A 104 5.98 3.23 9.03
N TRP A 105 6.69 3.11 10.14
CA TRP A 105 6.73 1.89 10.92
C TRP A 105 5.81 2.03 12.12
N ILE A 106 4.91 1.08 12.30
CA ILE A 106 4.00 1.06 13.44
C ILE A 106 4.29 -0.18 14.28
N SER A 107 4.80 0.04 15.49
CA SER A 107 5.06 -1.03 16.45
C SER A 107 4.52 -0.64 17.81
N ALA A 108 3.73 -1.51 18.43
CA ALA A 108 3.09 -1.29 19.75
C ALA A 108 2.36 0.07 19.87
N GLY A 109 1.74 0.55 18.78
CA GLY A 109 1.04 1.83 18.74
C GLY A 109 1.94 3.07 18.60
N ILE A 110 3.25 2.88 18.46
CA ILE A 110 4.22 3.95 18.20
C ILE A 110 4.48 3.99 16.69
N GLU A 111 4.23 5.16 16.09
CA GLU A 111 4.51 5.44 14.69
C GLU A 111 5.89 6.09 14.56
N GLN A 112 6.74 5.52 13.71
CA GLN A 112 8.04 6.07 13.37
C GLN A 112 8.10 6.33 11.86
N GLU A 113 8.24 7.58 11.47
CA GLU A 113 8.47 7.95 10.08
C GLU A 113 9.91 7.62 9.69
N GLN A 114 10.07 6.97 8.53
CA GLN A 114 11.36 6.57 7.99
C GLN A 114 11.55 7.15 6.59
N HIS A 115 12.74 7.68 6.35
CA HIS A 115 13.10 8.16 5.04
C HIS A 115 13.66 7.02 4.19
N LEU A 116 13.13 6.87 2.99
CA LEU A 116 13.72 6.00 1.98
C LEU A 116 14.88 6.70 1.27
N SER A 117 15.81 5.92 0.74
CA SER A 117 16.95 6.46 -0.02
C SER A 117 16.55 7.14 -1.34
N ALA A 118 15.32 6.93 -1.80
CA ALA A 118 14.77 7.55 -3.00
C ALA A 118 13.36 8.05 -2.77
N SER A 119 13.04 9.22 -3.33
CA SER A 119 11.70 9.81 -3.34
C SER A 119 10.91 9.48 -4.61
N LEU A 120 11.53 8.78 -5.58
CA LEU A 120 10.95 8.43 -6.86
C LEU A 120 11.45 7.04 -7.25
N LEU A 121 10.53 6.15 -7.68
CA LEU A 121 10.84 4.82 -8.19
C LEU A 121 10.08 4.55 -9.48
N LYS A 122 10.81 4.31 -10.56
CA LYS A 122 10.25 3.74 -11.79
C LYS A 122 10.00 2.24 -11.60
N ARG A 123 9.29 1.66 -12.56
CA ARG A 123 9.09 0.22 -12.58
C ARG A 123 10.42 -0.54 -12.57
N GLY A 124 10.56 -1.48 -11.64
CA GLY A 124 11.76 -2.29 -11.44
C GLY A 124 12.88 -1.61 -10.67
N GLU A 125 12.76 -0.33 -10.34
CA GLU A 125 13.71 0.35 -9.46
C GLU A 125 13.45 0.00 -8.00
N CYS A 126 14.53 -0.07 -7.24
CA CYS A 126 14.54 -0.41 -5.82
C CYS A 126 15.17 0.71 -5.02
N CYS A 127 14.62 0.97 -3.84
CA CYS A 127 15.28 1.77 -2.81
C CYS A 127 15.36 0.98 -1.52
N ASN A 128 16.26 1.37 -0.65
CA ASN A 128 16.46 0.72 0.63
C ASN A 128 16.25 1.67 1.81
N SER A 129 15.95 1.08 2.95
CA SER A 129 15.92 1.75 4.23
C SER A 129 16.35 0.78 5.32
N THR A 130 16.71 1.33 6.49
CA THR A 130 17.06 0.53 7.66
C THR A 130 16.13 0.86 8.79
N PHE A 131 15.58 -0.18 9.42
CA PHE A 131 14.72 -0.06 10.58
C PHE A 131 15.39 -0.68 11.79
N ILE A 132 15.15 -0.09 12.95
CA ILE A 132 15.57 -0.63 14.22
C ILE A 132 14.34 -1.14 14.94
N ILE A 133 14.32 -2.45 15.18
CA ILE A 133 13.28 -3.09 15.98
C ILE A 133 13.79 -3.12 17.42
N SER A 134 13.01 -2.58 18.35
CA SER A 134 13.30 -2.64 19.77
C SER A 134 12.20 -3.40 20.49
N ALA A 135 12.56 -4.37 21.30
CA ALA A 135 11.62 -5.19 22.04
C ALA A 135 12.14 -5.54 23.43
N ALA A 136 11.21 -5.77 24.36
CA ALA A 136 11.57 -6.34 25.64
C ALA A 136 12.05 -7.78 25.48
N ILE A 137 13.10 -8.15 26.20
CA ILE A 137 13.66 -9.52 26.16
C ILE A 137 12.77 -10.43 27.03
N PRO A 138 12.19 -11.50 26.47
CA PRO A 138 11.44 -12.45 27.25
C PRO A 138 12.38 -13.27 28.17
N GLU A 139 11.93 -13.55 29.39
CA GLU A 139 12.74 -14.29 30.37
C GLU A 139 12.92 -15.77 30.03
N LYS A 140 11.91 -16.44 29.50
CA LYS A 140 11.93 -17.90 29.30
C LYS A 140 11.41 -18.34 27.93
N GLU A 141 10.23 -17.86 27.52
CA GLU A 141 9.57 -18.31 26.30
C GLU A 141 9.59 -17.22 25.22
N PRO A 142 9.73 -17.61 23.96
CA PRO A 142 9.68 -16.64 22.86
C PRO A 142 8.34 -15.91 22.84
N GLN A 143 8.36 -14.61 22.56
CA GLN A 143 7.17 -13.78 22.41
C GLN A 143 7.00 -13.38 20.96
N TYR A 144 5.73 -13.31 20.52
CA TYR A 144 5.38 -12.77 19.22
C TYR A 144 5.13 -11.27 19.31
N ALA A 145 5.60 -10.55 18.32
CA ALA A 145 5.32 -9.13 18.13
C ALA A 145 4.89 -8.89 16.69
N ASP A 146 3.71 -8.32 16.55
CA ASP A 146 3.19 -7.90 15.25
C ASP A 146 3.42 -6.41 15.06
N THR A 147 3.79 -6.05 13.84
CA THR A 147 4.04 -4.68 13.45
C THR A 147 3.58 -4.47 12.02
N SER A 148 3.44 -3.23 11.61
CA SER A 148 3.07 -2.88 10.25
C SER A 148 4.01 -1.83 9.67
N LEU A 149 4.41 -2.03 8.43
CA LEU A 149 5.06 -1.03 7.60
C LEU A 149 4.02 -0.45 6.66
N ILE A 150 3.82 0.86 6.72
CA ILE A 150 2.94 1.59 5.81
C ILE A 150 3.80 2.35 4.82
N ILE A 151 3.56 2.14 3.54
CA ILE A 151 4.23 2.84 2.45
C ILE A 151 3.21 3.76 1.80
N CYS A 152 3.43 5.07 1.93
CA CYS A 152 2.62 6.09 1.27
C CYS A 152 3.36 6.57 0.02
N PHE A 153 2.66 6.72 -1.09
CA PHE A 153 3.24 7.22 -2.34
C PHE A 153 2.15 7.79 -3.25
N ASP A 154 2.61 8.60 -4.19
CA ASP A 154 1.75 9.15 -5.23
C ASP A 154 2.08 8.51 -6.57
N ASP A 155 1.10 8.43 -7.49
CA ASP A 155 1.41 8.20 -8.89
C ASP A 155 1.73 9.54 -9.60
N PHE A 156 2.14 9.47 -10.87
CA PHE A 156 2.47 10.66 -11.64
C PHE A 156 1.24 11.53 -11.99
N LEU A 157 0.01 11.01 -11.79
CA LEU A 157 -1.26 11.75 -11.95
C LEU A 157 -1.65 12.50 -10.68
N GLY A 158 -0.90 12.31 -9.58
CA GLY A 158 -1.17 12.92 -8.28
C GLY A 158 -2.17 12.14 -7.42
N ASN A 159 -2.48 10.91 -7.77
CA ASN A 159 -3.28 10.05 -6.91
C ASN A 159 -2.45 9.53 -5.74
N HIS A 160 -3.02 9.57 -4.54
CA HIS A 160 -2.38 9.12 -3.31
C HIS A 160 -2.71 7.67 -3.00
N TYR A 161 -1.70 6.91 -2.60
CA TYR A 161 -1.84 5.50 -2.24
C TYR A 161 -1.18 5.18 -0.91
N GLU A 162 -1.76 4.23 -0.22
CA GLU A 162 -1.21 3.61 0.97
C GLU A 162 -1.15 2.10 0.79
N GLN A 163 -0.01 1.53 1.07
CA GLN A 163 0.20 0.09 1.02
C GLN A 163 0.75 -0.41 2.35
N THR A 164 0.07 -1.37 2.95
CA THR A 164 0.44 -1.93 4.24
C THR A 164 1.16 -3.26 4.07
N VAL A 165 2.22 -3.44 4.81
CA VAL A 165 2.91 -4.72 4.98
C VAL A 165 2.79 -5.13 6.44
N ASP A 166 2.06 -6.20 6.70
CA ASP A 166 1.97 -6.78 8.05
C ASP A 166 3.17 -7.69 8.27
N ILE A 167 3.79 -7.61 9.43
CA ILE A 167 5.06 -8.27 9.74
C ILE A 167 4.95 -8.88 11.13
N SER A 168 5.31 -10.15 11.25
CA SER A 168 5.36 -10.86 12.53
C SER A 168 6.78 -11.26 12.87
N PHE A 169 7.20 -10.92 14.07
CA PHE A 169 8.48 -11.30 14.66
C PHE A 169 8.29 -12.25 15.82
N GLN A 170 9.28 -13.09 16.03
CA GLN A 170 9.43 -13.87 17.25
C GLN A 170 10.66 -13.39 17.99
N ILE A 171 10.48 -12.95 19.23
CA ILE A 171 11.52 -12.40 20.08
C ILE A 171 12.00 -13.54 20.98
N HIS A 172 13.25 -13.88 20.85
CA HIS A 172 13.94 -14.86 21.69
C HIS A 172 14.90 -14.16 22.66
N PRO A 173 15.35 -14.83 23.74
CA PRO A 173 16.35 -14.25 24.61
C PRO A 173 17.65 -13.81 23.93
N HIS A 174 18.01 -14.40 22.80
CA HIS A 174 19.30 -14.18 22.14
C HIS A 174 19.22 -13.62 20.73
N HIS A 175 18.04 -13.61 20.10
CA HIS A 175 17.84 -13.12 18.74
C HIS A 175 16.38 -12.73 18.49
N ILE A 176 16.15 -11.96 17.44
CA ILE A 176 14.83 -11.68 16.90
C ILE A 176 14.72 -12.38 15.56
N SER A 177 13.66 -13.14 15.33
CA SER A 177 13.39 -13.82 14.06
C SER A 177 12.24 -13.16 13.34
N LEU A 178 12.41 -12.87 12.05
CA LEU A 178 11.31 -12.53 11.16
C LEU A 178 10.58 -13.83 10.81
N VAL A 179 9.34 -13.98 11.26
CA VAL A 179 8.54 -15.21 11.06
C VAL A 179 7.83 -15.17 9.73
N GLN A 180 7.12 -14.09 9.47
CA GLN A 180 6.37 -13.90 8.23
C GLN A 180 6.12 -12.43 7.95
N TYR A 181 5.86 -12.12 6.69
CA TYR A 181 5.32 -10.84 6.29
C TYR A 181 4.32 -11.02 5.14
N SER A 182 3.38 -10.09 5.03
CA SER A 182 2.35 -10.09 4.00
C SER A 182 2.14 -8.68 3.48
N THR A 183 2.32 -8.49 2.19
CA THR A 183 2.10 -7.21 1.52
C THR A 183 0.68 -7.14 0.99
N LYS A 184 -0.09 -6.16 1.45
CA LYS A 184 -1.44 -5.89 0.96
C LYS A 184 -1.40 -5.08 -0.35
N PRO A 185 -2.44 -5.18 -1.18
CA PRO A 185 -2.55 -4.30 -2.36
C PRO A 185 -2.59 -2.82 -1.95
N PRO A 186 -2.10 -1.90 -2.81
CA PRO A 186 -2.23 -0.48 -2.57
C PRO A 186 -3.69 -0.06 -2.47
N LYS A 187 -3.98 0.79 -1.51
CA LYS A 187 -5.30 1.39 -1.31
C LYS A 187 -5.23 2.84 -1.77
N PHE A 188 -6.14 3.25 -2.63
CA PHE A 188 -6.31 4.64 -3.01
C PHE A 188 -6.87 5.45 -1.84
N ILE A 189 -6.28 6.60 -1.57
CA ILE A 189 -6.71 7.53 -0.54
C ILE A 189 -7.33 8.74 -1.26
N GLU A 190 -8.64 8.91 -1.12
CA GLU A 190 -9.32 10.12 -1.59
C GLU A 190 -8.87 11.29 -0.73
N GLY A 191 -8.31 12.32 -1.38
CA GLY A 191 -7.86 13.56 -0.75
C GLY A 191 -8.99 14.55 -0.50
#